data_a110c8e52489d4a49a49f48ffa2fe32a
#
_entry.id   a110c8e52489d4a49a49f48ffa2fe32a
#
_cell.length_a   1.000
_cell.length_b   1.000
_cell.length_c   1.000
_cell.angle_alpha   90.00
_cell.angle_beta   90.00
_cell.angle_gamma   90.00
#
_symmetry.space_group_name_H-M   'P 1'
#
loop_
_entity.id
_entity.type
_entity.pdbx_description
1 polymer ?
#
loop_
_entity_poly.entity_id
_entity_poly.type
_entity_poly.pdbx_seq_one_letter_code
_entity_poly.pdbx_strand_id
1 'polypeptide(L)'
;MFKDNTILVTGAGGSIGSELCKYLAKFHPKMLILFEMSEFALYKIDQDLTCTRLAVLGDVKDRNRLDEFMDGVDYVFHCAAYKHVPMCQGINANEAHKNNYVGTLNVMEAAKKAKSVVLLSTDKAINPASVMGETKRMAEQTAIRYGRTVVRLGNILESSGSVIPKFREQIERGGPVTVTHPDATRYFIPMERAVEFIAESAFKAPDIYMMDMGEPHSILGIAKDMIGDRDIAIEFIGLRPGEKLHEELT
;
A
#
# COMPACT_ATOMS: atom_id res chain seq x y z
N MET A 1 -22.73 -0.75 -4.29
CA MET A 1 -21.83 -0.46 -3.17
C MET A 1 -21.57 1.06 -3.09
N PHE A 2 -20.88 1.74 -4.00
CA PHE A 2 -20.44 3.14 -3.91
C PHE A 2 -21.23 4.11 -4.83
N LYS A 3 -22.33 3.67 -5.43
CA LYS A 3 -23.15 4.50 -6.32
C LYS A 3 -23.59 5.78 -5.62
N ASP A 4 -23.57 6.90 -6.36
CA ASP A 4 -23.96 8.23 -5.90
C ASP A 4 -23.15 8.81 -4.72
N ASN A 5 -22.00 8.18 -4.34
CA ASN A 5 -21.10 8.68 -3.30
C ASN A 5 -19.86 9.35 -3.90
N THR A 6 -19.33 10.31 -3.17
CA THR A 6 -18.02 10.92 -3.45
C THR A 6 -16.92 10.15 -2.69
N ILE A 7 -15.91 9.69 -3.41
CA ILE A 7 -14.83 8.87 -2.87
C ILE A 7 -13.50 9.59 -3.08
N LEU A 8 -12.65 9.64 -2.06
CA LEU A 8 -11.28 10.14 -2.19
C LEU A 8 -10.28 9.00 -1.93
N VAL A 9 -9.31 8.86 -2.85
CA VAL A 9 -8.21 7.91 -2.71
C VAL A 9 -6.91 8.69 -2.65
N THR A 10 -6.18 8.61 -1.53
CA THR A 10 -4.81 9.16 -1.45
C THR A 10 -3.81 8.13 -1.92
N GLY A 11 -2.72 8.58 -2.55
CA GLY A 11 -1.79 7.65 -3.22
C GLY A 11 -2.44 6.94 -4.41
N ALA A 12 -3.35 7.66 -5.09
CA ALA A 12 -4.19 7.12 -6.17
C ALA A 12 -3.38 6.58 -7.36
N GLY A 13 -2.17 7.07 -7.59
CA GLY A 13 -1.27 6.60 -8.65
C GLY A 13 -0.34 5.46 -8.22
N GLY A 14 -0.35 5.06 -6.94
CA GLY A 14 0.44 3.95 -6.42
C GLY A 14 -0.08 2.58 -6.89
N SER A 15 0.70 1.50 -6.66
CA SER A 15 0.34 0.14 -7.13
C SER A 15 -1.04 -0.31 -6.68
N ILE A 16 -1.38 -0.13 -5.39
CA ILE A 16 -2.69 -0.52 -4.87
C ILE A 16 -3.73 0.58 -5.16
N GLY A 17 -3.35 1.85 -4.96
CA GLY A 17 -4.27 2.97 -5.16
C GLY A 17 -4.84 3.03 -6.57
N SER A 18 -4.04 2.79 -7.60
CA SER A 18 -4.50 2.79 -9.00
C SER A 18 -5.46 1.65 -9.30
N GLU A 19 -5.17 0.45 -8.86
CA GLU A 19 -6.07 -0.69 -9.06
C GLU A 19 -7.36 -0.56 -8.22
N LEU A 20 -7.26 0.00 -7.01
CA LEU A 20 -8.43 0.34 -6.21
C LEU A 20 -9.30 1.40 -6.91
N CYS A 21 -8.72 2.44 -7.50
CA CYS A 21 -9.47 3.43 -8.27
C CYS A 21 -10.20 2.78 -9.47
N LYS A 22 -9.54 1.88 -10.20
CA LYS A 22 -10.17 1.11 -11.29
C LYS A 22 -11.31 0.22 -10.78
N TYR A 23 -11.12 -0.42 -9.64
CA TYR A 23 -12.17 -1.24 -9.02
C TYR A 23 -13.37 -0.39 -8.58
N LEU A 24 -13.13 0.73 -7.89
CA LEU A 24 -14.17 1.65 -7.43
C LEU A 24 -14.96 2.29 -8.57
N ALA A 25 -14.30 2.58 -9.69
CA ALA A 25 -14.94 3.14 -10.90
C ALA A 25 -16.08 2.25 -11.45
N LYS A 26 -15.99 0.92 -11.26
CA LYS A 26 -17.03 -0.03 -11.69
C LYS A 26 -18.36 0.17 -10.98
N PHE A 27 -18.38 0.83 -9.83
CA PHE A 27 -19.59 1.11 -9.06
C PHE A 27 -20.25 2.44 -9.42
N HIS A 28 -19.75 3.16 -10.42
CA HIS A 28 -20.27 4.44 -10.88
C HIS A 28 -20.46 5.45 -9.74
N PRO A 29 -19.40 5.81 -9.00
CA PRO A 29 -19.49 6.80 -7.95
C PRO A 29 -19.91 8.16 -8.52
N LYS A 30 -20.51 9.04 -7.69
CA LYS A 30 -20.80 10.41 -8.07
C LYS A 30 -19.54 11.16 -8.48
N MET A 31 -18.46 10.97 -7.73
CA MET A 31 -17.15 11.56 -7.97
C MET A 31 -16.05 10.64 -7.39
N LEU A 32 -14.99 10.39 -8.12
CA LEU A 32 -13.77 9.74 -7.64
C LEU A 32 -12.64 10.78 -7.62
N ILE A 33 -12.19 11.17 -6.43
CA ILE A 33 -11.08 12.13 -6.25
C ILE A 33 -9.79 11.36 -6.13
N LEU A 34 -8.87 11.60 -7.08
CA LEU A 34 -7.55 10.98 -7.17
C LEU A 34 -6.53 11.93 -6.55
N PHE A 35 -6.18 11.74 -5.27
CA PHE A 35 -5.23 12.59 -4.56
C PHE A 35 -3.84 11.94 -4.59
N GLU A 36 -2.89 12.54 -5.32
CA GLU A 36 -1.57 11.95 -5.58
C GLU A 36 -0.49 13.04 -5.65
N MET A 37 0.67 12.78 -5.05
CA MET A 37 1.79 13.73 -5.06
C MET A 37 2.66 13.66 -6.32
N SER A 38 2.69 12.52 -6.99
CA SER A 38 3.44 12.31 -8.22
C SER A 38 2.59 12.70 -9.43
N GLU A 39 2.98 13.78 -10.13
CA GLU A 39 2.31 14.21 -11.34
C GLU A 39 2.20 13.07 -12.37
N PHE A 40 3.31 12.37 -12.62
CA PHE A 40 3.35 11.27 -13.59
C PHE A 40 2.40 10.13 -13.21
N ALA A 41 2.37 9.73 -11.92
CA ALA A 41 1.49 8.66 -11.46
C ALA A 41 0.02 9.08 -11.51
N LEU A 42 -0.27 10.34 -11.16
CA LEU A 42 -1.61 10.92 -11.26
C LEU A 42 -2.10 10.97 -12.71
N TYR A 43 -1.27 11.47 -13.63
CA TYR A 43 -1.59 11.50 -15.05
C TYR A 43 -1.90 10.11 -15.59
N LYS A 44 -1.08 9.11 -15.25
CA LYS A 44 -1.29 7.74 -15.71
C LYS A 44 -2.64 7.17 -15.27
N ILE A 45 -2.99 7.26 -13.99
CA ILE A 45 -4.28 6.72 -13.50
C ILE A 45 -5.46 7.54 -14.02
N ASP A 46 -5.31 8.85 -14.21
CA ASP A 46 -6.35 9.68 -14.81
C ASP A 46 -6.69 9.20 -16.24
N GLN A 47 -5.70 8.87 -17.06
CA GLN A 47 -5.94 8.35 -18.41
C GLN A 47 -6.61 6.96 -18.43
N ASP A 48 -6.37 6.14 -17.42
CA ASP A 48 -6.91 4.77 -17.34
C ASP A 48 -8.40 4.71 -16.93
N LEU A 49 -8.97 5.80 -16.44
CA LEU A 49 -10.33 5.84 -15.90
C LEU A 49 -11.34 6.51 -16.85
N THR A 50 -12.56 5.96 -16.88
CA THR A 50 -13.68 6.50 -17.69
C THR A 50 -14.84 7.06 -16.86
N CYS A 51 -14.81 6.91 -15.51
CA CYS A 51 -15.83 7.45 -14.61
C CYS A 51 -15.66 8.96 -14.36
N THR A 52 -16.68 9.59 -13.75
CA THR A 52 -16.57 10.95 -13.24
C THR A 52 -15.49 11.02 -12.17
N ARG A 53 -14.45 11.81 -12.41
CA ARG A 53 -13.29 11.91 -11.53
C ARG A 53 -12.71 13.31 -11.47
N LEU A 54 -11.91 13.54 -10.43
CA LEU A 54 -11.16 14.77 -10.23
C LEU A 54 -9.71 14.38 -9.88
N ALA A 55 -8.77 14.68 -10.77
CA ALA A 55 -7.35 14.48 -10.52
C ALA A 55 -6.79 15.66 -9.71
N VAL A 56 -6.25 15.38 -8.53
CA VAL A 56 -5.74 16.36 -7.57
C VAL A 56 -4.27 16.09 -7.28
N LEU A 57 -3.41 17.00 -7.70
CA LEU A 57 -2.01 16.98 -7.31
C LEU A 57 -1.89 17.49 -5.86
N GLY A 58 -1.46 16.63 -4.94
CA GLY A 58 -1.36 16.97 -3.53
C GLY A 58 -0.57 15.96 -2.70
N ASP A 59 0.06 16.47 -1.65
CA ASP A 59 0.82 15.69 -0.67
C ASP A 59 -0.01 15.54 0.62
N VAL A 60 -0.11 14.35 1.18
CA VAL A 60 -0.83 14.10 2.45
C VAL A 60 -0.19 14.82 3.65
N LYS A 61 1.05 15.28 3.52
CA LYS A 61 1.71 16.13 4.52
C LYS A 61 1.16 17.56 4.52
N ASP A 62 0.54 18.01 3.43
CA ASP A 62 -0.11 19.31 3.31
C ASP A 62 -1.59 19.21 3.75
N ARG A 63 -1.82 19.59 5.00
CA ARG A 63 -3.15 19.56 5.60
C ARG A 63 -4.14 20.50 4.89
N ASN A 64 -3.69 21.70 4.52
CA ASN A 64 -4.56 22.67 3.88
C ASN A 64 -5.05 22.14 2.52
N ARG A 65 -4.14 21.52 1.76
CA ARG A 65 -4.49 20.90 0.48
C ARG A 65 -5.48 19.74 0.64
N LEU A 66 -5.36 18.95 1.69
CA LEU A 66 -6.36 17.91 2.00
C LEU A 66 -7.74 18.51 2.32
N ASP A 67 -7.78 19.57 3.14
CA ASP A 67 -9.05 20.21 3.55
C ASP A 67 -9.80 20.80 2.37
N GLU A 68 -9.12 21.32 1.32
CA GLU A 68 -9.75 21.84 0.09
C GLU A 68 -10.61 20.80 -0.65
N PHE A 69 -10.25 19.51 -0.57
CA PHE A 69 -10.91 18.45 -1.33
C PHE A 69 -11.69 17.44 -0.47
N MET A 70 -11.71 17.64 0.86
CA MET A 70 -12.34 16.69 1.76
C MET A 70 -13.82 17.02 2.05
N ASP A 71 -14.28 18.23 1.77
CA ASP A 71 -15.68 18.59 2.02
C ASP A 71 -16.62 17.85 1.07
N GLY A 72 -17.67 17.23 1.64
CA GLY A 72 -18.63 16.42 0.88
C GLY A 72 -18.12 15.03 0.46
N VAL A 73 -16.95 14.60 0.92
CA VAL A 73 -16.44 13.24 0.69
C VAL A 73 -17.13 12.25 1.61
N ASP A 74 -17.70 11.19 1.04
CA ASP A 74 -18.39 10.12 1.77
C ASP A 74 -17.41 9.03 2.26
N TYR A 75 -16.49 8.60 1.40
CA TYR A 75 -15.54 7.52 1.68
C TYR A 75 -14.12 7.95 1.36
N VAL A 76 -13.18 7.62 2.24
CA VAL A 76 -11.76 7.88 2.03
C VAL A 76 -10.98 6.58 2.11
N PHE A 77 -10.16 6.31 1.10
CA PHE A 77 -9.18 5.23 1.09
C PHE A 77 -7.78 5.82 1.18
N HIS A 78 -7.14 5.66 2.30
CA HIS A 78 -5.80 6.21 2.53
C HIS A 78 -4.72 5.18 2.19
N CYS A 79 -4.24 5.23 0.92
CA CYS A 79 -3.22 4.35 0.37
C CYS A 79 -1.83 5.00 0.30
N ALA A 80 -1.73 6.32 0.45
CA ALA A 80 -0.46 7.03 0.42
C ALA A 80 0.47 6.62 1.57
N ALA A 81 1.62 6.03 1.24
CA ALA A 81 2.66 5.68 2.20
C ALA A 81 3.99 5.38 1.50
N TYR A 82 5.11 5.62 2.18
CA TYR A 82 6.39 5.03 1.82
C TYR A 82 6.45 3.58 2.33
N LYS A 83 6.70 2.63 1.44
CA LYS A 83 6.60 1.19 1.72
C LYS A 83 7.93 0.43 1.71
N HIS A 84 8.98 1.00 1.12
CA HIS A 84 10.27 0.32 0.98
C HIS A 84 11.07 0.41 2.28
N VAL A 85 11.15 -0.71 3.00
CA VAL A 85 11.83 -0.79 4.31
C VAL A 85 13.23 -0.15 4.28
N PRO A 86 14.14 -0.48 3.33
CA PRO A 86 15.47 0.13 3.31
C PRO A 86 15.47 1.63 3.07
N MET A 87 14.50 2.15 2.32
CA MET A 87 14.40 3.58 2.02
C MET A 87 13.85 4.40 3.20
N CYS A 88 13.16 3.77 4.14
CA CYS A 88 12.61 4.42 5.32
C CYS A 88 13.57 4.44 6.52
N GLN A 89 14.83 3.99 6.35
CA GLN A 89 15.82 3.90 7.43
C GLN A 89 16.83 5.07 7.40
N GLY A 90 17.57 5.23 8.50
CA GLY A 90 18.69 6.17 8.59
C GLY A 90 18.26 7.61 8.32
N ILE A 91 18.88 8.26 7.35
CA ILE A 91 18.62 9.67 7.01
C ILE A 91 17.19 9.96 6.56
N ASN A 92 16.48 8.95 6.06
CA ASN A 92 15.10 9.07 5.59
C ASN A 92 14.05 8.74 6.67
N ALA A 93 14.46 8.33 7.88
CA ALA A 93 13.54 7.93 8.95
C ALA A 93 12.52 9.03 9.30
N ASN A 94 12.99 10.27 9.42
CA ASN A 94 12.11 11.41 9.72
C ASN A 94 11.12 11.69 8.58
N GLU A 95 11.53 11.52 7.34
CA GLU A 95 10.64 11.71 6.18
C GLU A 95 9.60 10.60 6.10
N ALA A 96 9.98 9.35 6.41
CA ALA A 96 9.05 8.24 6.54
C ALA A 96 8.02 8.49 7.66
N HIS A 97 8.45 9.01 8.81
CA HIS A 97 7.56 9.39 9.90
C HIS A 97 6.57 10.50 9.47
N LYS A 98 7.05 11.56 8.82
CA LYS A 98 6.18 12.64 8.33
C LYS A 98 5.14 12.12 7.34
N ASN A 99 5.57 11.31 6.38
CA ASN A 99 4.66 10.82 5.34
C ASN A 99 3.66 9.80 5.89
N ASN A 100 4.14 8.75 6.57
CA ASN A 100 3.31 7.62 6.96
C ASN A 100 2.46 7.89 8.20
N TYR A 101 2.98 8.67 9.18
CA TYR A 101 2.27 8.95 10.42
C TYR A 101 1.61 10.33 10.40
N VAL A 102 2.37 11.43 10.18
CA VAL A 102 1.78 12.78 10.18
C VAL A 102 0.80 12.93 9.02
N GLY A 103 1.13 12.40 7.83
CA GLY A 103 0.20 12.35 6.69
C GLY A 103 -1.09 11.61 7.02
N THR A 104 -1.01 10.47 7.71
CA THR A 104 -2.21 9.75 8.18
C THR A 104 -3.01 10.60 9.18
N LEU A 105 -2.37 11.25 10.15
CA LEU A 105 -3.06 12.15 11.08
C LEU A 105 -3.82 13.26 10.33
N ASN A 106 -3.18 13.90 9.37
CA ASN A 106 -3.80 14.93 8.54
C ASN A 106 -5.05 14.40 7.80
N VAL A 107 -4.95 13.20 7.21
CA VAL A 107 -6.09 12.57 6.53
C VAL A 107 -7.22 12.28 7.51
N MET A 108 -6.93 11.69 8.70
CA MET A 108 -7.95 11.38 9.70
C MET A 108 -8.67 12.63 10.20
N GLU A 109 -7.92 13.71 10.39
CA GLU A 109 -8.50 14.99 10.82
C GLU A 109 -9.31 15.69 9.72
N ALA A 110 -8.83 15.70 8.48
CA ALA A 110 -9.57 16.26 7.35
C ALA A 110 -10.88 15.47 7.11
N ALA A 111 -10.82 14.14 7.21
CA ALA A 111 -11.93 13.24 6.92
C ALA A 111 -12.91 13.03 8.10
N LYS A 112 -12.97 13.92 9.10
CA LYS A 112 -13.86 13.76 10.28
C LYS A 112 -15.33 13.57 9.91
N LYS A 113 -15.80 14.22 8.85
CA LYS A 113 -17.19 14.15 8.38
C LYS A 113 -17.47 12.98 7.42
N ALA A 114 -16.44 12.29 6.95
CA ALA A 114 -16.62 11.14 6.06
C ALA A 114 -17.33 9.99 6.77
N LYS A 115 -18.21 9.29 6.05
CA LYS A 115 -18.95 8.11 6.53
C LYS A 115 -17.99 7.00 6.96
N SER A 116 -16.92 6.80 6.17
CA SER A 116 -15.88 5.81 6.47
C SER A 116 -14.52 6.26 5.94
N VAL A 117 -13.48 5.91 6.68
CA VAL A 117 -12.08 6.03 6.26
C VAL A 117 -11.42 4.67 6.43
N VAL A 118 -10.82 4.17 5.36
CA VAL A 118 -10.04 2.92 5.38
C VAL A 118 -8.56 3.26 5.24
N LEU A 119 -7.78 2.97 6.27
CA LEU A 119 -6.32 3.07 6.24
C LEU A 119 -5.73 1.76 5.71
N LEU A 120 -4.96 1.84 4.65
CA LEU A 120 -4.16 0.71 4.19
C LEU A 120 -2.91 0.55 5.07
N SER A 121 -2.72 -0.64 5.63
CA SER A 121 -1.58 -1.00 6.46
C SER A 121 -0.93 -2.31 5.99
N THR A 122 -0.06 -2.89 6.80
CA THR A 122 0.81 -4.01 6.43
C THR A 122 1.02 -4.97 7.61
N ASP A 123 1.35 -6.23 7.31
CA ASP A 123 1.87 -7.23 8.25
C ASP A 123 3.09 -6.70 9.04
N LYS A 124 3.90 -5.84 8.44
CA LYS A 124 5.12 -5.26 9.05
C LYS A 124 4.85 -4.26 10.19
N ALA A 125 3.58 -3.87 10.41
CA ALA A 125 3.16 -3.10 11.58
C ALA A 125 3.00 -3.98 12.84
N ILE A 126 3.00 -5.31 12.69
CA ILE A 126 2.98 -6.28 13.78
C ILE A 126 4.42 -6.47 14.26
N ASN A 127 4.68 -6.29 15.56
CA ASN A 127 6.01 -6.39 16.16
C ASN A 127 7.09 -5.73 15.25
N PRO A 128 6.99 -4.41 14.96
CA PRO A 128 7.77 -3.78 13.91
C PRO A 128 9.28 -3.84 14.21
N ALA A 129 10.07 -4.27 13.22
CA ALA A 129 11.53 -4.30 13.26
C ALA A 129 12.16 -3.18 12.41
N SER A 130 11.34 -2.27 11.86
CA SER A 130 11.78 -1.21 10.95
C SER A 130 11.02 0.09 11.19
N VAL A 131 11.65 1.23 10.84
CA VAL A 131 10.99 2.55 10.89
C VAL A 131 9.69 2.55 10.06
N MET A 132 9.68 1.90 8.89
CA MET A 132 8.46 1.79 8.08
C MET A 132 7.35 1.08 8.85
N GLY A 133 7.64 -0.07 9.47
CA GLY A 133 6.68 -0.81 10.29
C GLY A 133 6.20 -0.01 11.51
N GLU A 134 7.11 0.66 12.22
CA GLU A 134 6.79 1.53 13.36
C GLU A 134 5.85 2.66 12.96
N THR A 135 6.16 3.37 11.86
CA THR A 135 5.32 4.48 11.39
C THR A 135 3.93 4.00 10.94
N LYS A 136 3.83 2.81 10.36
CA LYS A 136 2.53 2.19 10.02
C LYS A 136 1.75 1.79 11.27
N ARG A 137 2.41 1.23 12.30
CA ARG A 137 1.76 0.93 13.60
C ARG A 137 1.22 2.21 14.27
N MET A 138 1.99 3.31 14.26
CA MET A 138 1.52 4.60 14.77
C MET A 138 0.30 5.12 13.98
N ALA A 139 0.32 4.97 12.66
CA ALA A 139 -0.80 5.31 11.78
C ALA A 139 -2.05 4.48 12.11
N GLU A 140 -1.92 3.16 12.33
CA GLU A 140 -3.01 2.29 12.76
C GLU A 140 -3.65 2.76 14.07
N GLN A 141 -2.81 3.02 15.09
CA GLN A 141 -3.29 3.51 16.39
C GLN A 141 -4.05 4.83 16.24
N THR A 142 -3.58 5.72 15.35
CA THR A 142 -4.27 6.97 15.05
C THR A 142 -5.62 6.69 14.41
N ALA A 143 -5.69 5.87 13.36
CA ALA A 143 -6.95 5.55 12.69
C ALA A 143 -7.99 4.97 13.66
N ILE A 144 -7.59 4.05 14.54
CA ILE A 144 -8.48 3.45 15.56
C ILE A 144 -8.97 4.52 16.55
N ARG A 145 -8.12 5.44 17.01
CA ARG A 145 -8.54 6.56 17.90
C ARG A 145 -9.59 7.47 17.24
N TYR A 146 -9.55 7.60 15.93
CA TYR A 146 -10.55 8.34 15.15
C TYR A 146 -11.79 7.50 14.78
N GLY A 147 -11.89 6.26 15.26
CA GLY A 147 -13.00 5.35 14.94
C GLY A 147 -13.01 4.96 13.46
N ARG A 148 -11.84 4.66 12.89
CA ARG A 148 -11.65 4.33 11.47
C ARG A 148 -11.17 2.90 11.28
N THR A 149 -11.41 2.37 10.09
CA THR A 149 -11.06 1.00 9.73
C THR A 149 -9.62 0.93 9.21
N VAL A 150 -8.90 -0.10 9.63
CA VAL A 150 -7.55 -0.40 9.18
C VAL A 150 -7.55 -1.74 8.45
N VAL A 151 -6.84 -1.83 7.34
CA VAL A 151 -6.65 -3.06 6.58
C VAL A 151 -5.17 -3.39 6.52
N ARG A 152 -4.77 -4.50 7.12
CA ARG A 152 -3.41 -5.07 7.00
C ARG A 152 -3.35 -6.04 5.84
N LEU A 153 -2.36 -5.85 5.00
CA LEU A 153 -2.05 -6.73 3.86
C LEU A 153 -0.62 -7.23 3.96
N GLY A 154 -0.37 -8.41 3.39
CA GLY A 154 0.98 -8.92 3.12
C GLY A 154 1.57 -8.29 1.85
N ASN A 155 2.51 -9.00 1.23
CA ASN A 155 3.09 -8.54 -0.03
C ASN A 155 2.09 -8.74 -1.18
N ILE A 156 1.87 -7.68 -1.94
CA ILE A 156 1.03 -7.77 -3.14
C ILE A 156 1.88 -8.26 -4.31
N LEU A 157 1.40 -9.31 -4.97
CA LEU A 157 2.02 -9.85 -6.17
C LEU A 157 2.21 -8.75 -7.23
N GLU A 158 3.37 -8.73 -7.87
CA GLU A 158 3.73 -7.82 -8.97
C GLU A 158 3.65 -6.31 -8.65
N SER A 159 3.50 -5.92 -7.36
CA SER A 159 3.55 -4.51 -6.99
C SER A 159 4.92 -3.89 -7.32
N SER A 160 4.94 -2.61 -7.69
CA SER A 160 6.16 -1.87 -8.04
C SER A 160 7.25 -2.01 -6.98
N GLY A 161 8.47 -2.36 -7.41
CA GLY A 161 9.62 -2.57 -6.54
C GLY A 161 9.53 -3.82 -5.64
N SER A 162 8.58 -4.73 -5.87
CA SER A 162 8.51 -6.02 -5.17
C SER A 162 9.52 -7.02 -5.74
N VAL A 163 9.63 -8.17 -5.06
CA VAL A 163 10.66 -9.19 -5.36
C VAL A 163 10.48 -9.81 -6.75
N ILE A 164 9.24 -10.06 -7.19
CA ILE A 164 8.95 -10.73 -8.46
C ILE A 164 9.40 -9.89 -9.67
N PRO A 165 9.03 -8.60 -9.83
CA PRO A 165 9.58 -7.75 -10.87
C PRO A 165 11.11 -7.64 -10.84
N LYS A 166 11.70 -7.56 -9.64
CA LYS A 166 13.15 -7.53 -9.48
C LYS A 166 13.82 -8.81 -10.00
N PHE A 167 13.28 -9.98 -9.66
CA PHE A 167 13.81 -11.24 -10.15
C PHE A 167 13.68 -11.36 -11.66
N ARG A 168 12.54 -10.95 -12.24
CA ARG A 168 12.33 -10.93 -13.68
C ARG A 168 13.40 -10.10 -14.40
N GLU A 169 13.65 -8.87 -13.91
CA GLU A 169 14.69 -7.98 -14.46
C GLU A 169 16.08 -8.58 -14.35
N GLN A 170 16.43 -9.22 -13.21
CA GLN A 170 17.73 -9.88 -13.02
C GLN A 170 17.89 -11.07 -13.95
N ILE A 171 16.86 -11.88 -14.14
CA ILE A 171 16.85 -13.03 -15.05
C ILE A 171 17.02 -12.58 -16.50
N GLU A 172 16.31 -11.52 -16.93
CA GLU A 172 16.42 -10.95 -18.28
C GLU A 172 17.83 -10.43 -18.59
N ARG A 173 18.56 -9.96 -17.57
CA ARG A 173 19.97 -9.53 -17.68
C ARG A 173 21.00 -10.67 -17.62
N GLY A 174 20.57 -11.93 -17.43
CA GLY A 174 21.46 -13.08 -17.28
C GLY A 174 21.93 -13.34 -15.85
N GLY A 175 21.34 -12.69 -14.86
CA GLY A 175 21.64 -12.88 -13.45
C GLY A 175 22.77 -11.99 -12.89
N PRO A 176 23.26 -12.26 -11.66
CA PRO A 176 22.68 -13.22 -10.72
C PRO A 176 21.32 -12.77 -10.16
N VAL A 177 20.50 -13.73 -9.72
CA VAL A 177 19.29 -13.43 -8.94
C VAL A 177 19.68 -13.28 -7.47
N THR A 178 19.36 -12.12 -6.87
CA THR A 178 19.75 -11.81 -5.49
C THR A 178 18.66 -12.13 -4.50
N VAL A 179 18.92 -13.01 -3.54
CA VAL A 179 18.03 -13.41 -2.44
C VAL A 179 18.64 -12.95 -1.12
N THR A 180 17.85 -12.38 -0.21
CA THR A 180 18.38 -11.84 1.05
C THR A 180 18.77 -12.94 2.04
N HIS A 181 18.02 -14.03 2.11
CA HIS A 181 18.33 -15.18 2.97
C HIS A 181 17.67 -16.45 2.40
N PRO A 182 18.30 -17.64 2.49
CA PRO A 182 17.73 -18.88 1.96
C PRO A 182 16.40 -19.26 2.60
N ASP A 183 16.21 -18.96 3.88
CA ASP A 183 15.00 -19.31 4.64
C ASP A 183 13.96 -18.17 4.68
N ALA A 184 14.16 -17.07 3.99
CA ALA A 184 13.21 -15.95 3.98
C ALA A 184 11.87 -16.36 3.38
N THR A 185 10.79 -16.07 4.10
CA THR A 185 9.41 -16.32 3.63
C THR A 185 8.57 -15.06 3.65
N ARG A 186 7.58 -14.99 2.75
CA ARG A 186 6.60 -13.89 2.68
C ARG A 186 5.23 -14.41 2.33
N TYR A 187 4.21 -13.72 2.82
CA TYR A 187 2.82 -13.93 2.38
C TYR A 187 2.57 -13.10 1.13
N PHE A 188 1.93 -13.70 0.14
CA PHE A 188 1.59 -13.02 -1.12
C PHE A 188 0.07 -13.03 -1.36
N ILE A 189 -0.42 -11.88 -1.80
CA ILE A 189 -1.84 -11.66 -2.08
C ILE A 189 -2.00 -11.21 -3.54
N PRO A 190 -2.94 -11.79 -4.31
CA PRO A 190 -3.32 -11.26 -5.62
C PRO A 190 -3.91 -9.86 -5.49
N MET A 191 -3.57 -8.97 -6.43
CA MET A 191 -4.00 -7.57 -6.42
C MET A 191 -5.53 -7.44 -6.42
N GLU A 192 -6.22 -8.24 -7.22
CA GLU A 192 -7.68 -8.20 -7.34
C GLU A 192 -8.37 -8.49 -6.00
N ARG A 193 -7.89 -9.50 -5.27
CA ARG A 193 -8.42 -9.84 -3.95
C ARG A 193 -8.13 -8.75 -2.92
N ALA A 194 -6.95 -8.13 -3.01
CA ALA A 194 -6.58 -7.04 -2.10
C ALA A 194 -7.50 -5.83 -2.28
N VAL A 195 -7.74 -5.37 -3.51
CA VAL A 195 -8.59 -4.19 -3.76
C VAL A 195 -10.06 -4.46 -3.40
N GLU A 196 -10.56 -5.66 -3.63
CA GLU A 196 -11.90 -6.08 -3.22
C GLU A 196 -12.04 -6.01 -1.69
N PHE A 197 -11.12 -6.62 -0.95
CA PHE A 197 -11.12 -6.62 0.51
C PHE A 197 -11.01 -5.21 1.10
N ILE A 198 -10.16 -4.33 0.51
CA ILE A 198 -10.04 -2.93 0.91
C ILE A 198 -11.38 -2.21 0.71
N ALA A 199 -12.01 -2.36 -0.45
CA ALA A 199 -13.27 -1.69 -0.77
C ALA A 199 -14.41 -2.14 0.15
N GLU A 200 -14.55 -3.45 0.40
CA GLU A 200 -15.55 -4.01 1.32
C GLU A 200 -15.36 -3.56 2.76
N SER A 201 -14.10 -3.34 3.16
CA SER A 201 -13.77 -2.91 4.53
C SER A 201 -14.32 -1.53 4.89
N ALA A 202 -14.69 -0.70 3.89
CA ALA A 202 -15.36 0.57 4.11
C ALA A 202 -16.76 0.44 4.75
N PHE A 203 -17.36 -0.75 4.74
CA PHE A 203 -18.68 -1.04 5.30
C PHE A 203 -18.62 -1.86 6.59
N LYS A 204 -17.42 -2.17 7.07
CA LYS A 204 -17.21 -2.87 8.34
C LYS A 204 -17.14 -1.89 9.51
N ALA A 205 -17.39 -2.37 10.71
CA ALA A 205 -17.15 -1.59 11.94
C ALA A 205 -15.69 -1.16 12.04
N PRO A 206 -15.40 -0.03 12.70
CA PRO A 206 -14.01 0.39 12.92
C PRO A 206 -13.22 -0.66 13.72
N ASP A 207 -12.21 -1.24 13.06
CA ASP A 207 -11.29 -2.22 13.66
C ASP A 207 -10.08 -2.42 12.73
N ILE A 208 -9.11 -3.23 13.17
CA ILE A 208 -8.00 -3.70 12.35
C ILE A 208 -8.36 -5.05 11.73
N TYR A 209 -8.52 -5.06 10.43
CA TYR A 209 -8.81 -6.27 9.65
C TYR A 209 -7.56 -6.75 8.94
N MET A 210 -7.28 -8.03 9.06
CA MET A 210 -6.24 -8.71 8.29
C MET A 210 -6.90 -9.60 7.25
N MET A 211 -6.42 -9.51 6.02
CA MET A 211 -6.83 -10.43 4.96
C MET A 211 -6.22 -11.81 5.23
N ASP A 212 -6.98 -12.86 4.97
CA ASP A 212 -6.42 -14.22 4.92
C ASP A 212 -5.40 -14.32 3.77
N MET A 213 -4.15 -14.55 4.13
CA MET A 213 -3.00 -14.55 3.22
C MET A 213 -2.55 -15.96 2.84
N GLY A 214 -3.23 -17.01 3.37
CA GLY A 214 -2.84 -18.40 3.16
C GLY A 214 -1.46 -18.73 3.77
N GLU A 215 -0.71 -19.61 3.10
CA GLU A 215 0.60 -20.07 3.57
C GLU A 215 1.74 -19.13 3.12
N PRO A 216 2.81 -19.03 3.89
CA PRO A 216 3.97 -18.24 3.51
C PRO A 216 4.79 -18.93 2.41
N HIS A 217 5.24 -18.18 1.42
CA HIS A 217 6.05 -18.67 0.31
C HIS A 217 7.54 -18.41 0.54
N SER A 218 8.38 -19.41 0.23
CA SER A 218 9.83 -19.27 0.22
C SER A 218 10.28 -18.33 -0.90
N ILE A 219 11.05 -17.29 -0.54
CA ILE A 219 11.61 -16.36 -1.53
C ILE A 219 12.62 -17.07 -2.43
N LEU A 220 13.41 -18.00 -1.87
CA LEU A 220 14.33 -18.84 -2.63
C LEU A 220 13.57 -19.78 -3.58
N GLY A 221 12.43 -20.35 -3.14
CA GLY A 221 11.56 -21.18 -3.99
C GLY A 221 11.09 -20.41 -5.21
N ILE A 222 10.52 -19.21 -4.99
CA ILE A 222 10.07 -18.32 -6.08
C ILE A 222 11.23 -18.00 -7.05
N ALA A 223 12.44 -17.70 -6.54
CA ALA A 223 13.59 -17.42 -7.39
C ALA A 223 13.93 -18.63 -8.29
N LYS A 224 13.96 -19.84 -7.73
CA LYS A 224 14.23 -21.08 -8.47
C LYS A 224 13.16 -21.35 -9.53
N ASP A 225 11.89 -21.22 -9.18
CA ASP A 225 10.77 -21.43 -10.10
C ASP A 225 10.80 -20.45 -11.27
N MET A 226 11.14 -19.17 -10.99
CA MET A 226 11.28 -18.14 -12.02
C MET A 226 12.51 -18.34 -12.91
N ILE A 227 13.60 -18.86 -12.39
CA ILE A 227 14.80 -19.20 -13.17
C ILE A 227 14.49 -20.40 -14.10
N GLY A 228 13.82 -21.43 -13.58
CA GLY A 228 13.59 -22.68 -14.31
C GLY A 228 14.90 -23.36 -14.70
N ASP A 229 14.98 -23.85 -15.94
CA ASP A 229 16.15 -24.58 -16.47
C ASP A 229 17.29 -23.66 -16.95
N ARG A 230 17.22 -22.35 -16.74
CA ARG A 230 18.26 -21.40 -17.17
C ARG A 230 19.49 -21.50 -16.27
N ASP A 231 20.68 -21.39 -16.86
CA ASP A 231 21.95 -21.33 -16.13
C ASP A 231 22.17 -19.92 -15.54
N ILE A 232 21.44 -19.63 -14.44
CA ILE A 232 21.48 -18.34 -13.74
C ILE A 232 21.78 -18.59 -12.27
N ALA A 233 22.85 -17.99 -11.76
CA ALA A 233 23.28 -18.11 -10.37
C ALA A 233 22.33 -17.37 -9.42
N ILE A 234 22.15 -17.91 -8.21
CA ILE A 234 21.50 -17.24 -7.08
C ILE A 234 22.59 -16.76 -6.11
N GLU A 235 22.56 -15.47 -5.76
CA GLU A 235 23.47 -14.86 -4.79
C GLU A 235 22.72 -14.49 -3.51
N PHE A 236 23.27 -14.89 -2.35
CA PHE A 236 22.73 -14.51 -1.04
C PHE A 236 23.43 -13.24 -0.54
N ILE A 237 22.65 -12.16 -0.39
CA ILE A 237 23.17 -10.82 -0.07
C ILE A 237 22.98 -10.40 1.40
N GLY A 238 22.44 -11.27 2.25
CA GLY A 238 22.11 -10.98 3.65
C GLY A 238 20.80 -10.20 3.82
N LEU A 239 20.17 -10.32 5.00
CA LEU A 239 18.99 -9.53 5.37
C LEU A 239 19.37 -8.05 5.47
N ARG A 240 18.51 -7.19 4.93
CA ARG A 240 18.68 -5.74 4.99
C ARG A 240 18.27 -5.21 6.38
N PRO A 241 18.81 -4.07 6.82
CA PRO A 241 18.38 -3.46 8.09
C PRO A 241 16.86 -3.29 8.17
N GLY A 242 16.26 -3.84 9.23
CA GLY A 242 14.82 -3.82 9.46
C GLY A 242 14.01 -4.86 8.68
N GLU A 243 14.65 -5.75 7.94
CA GLU A 243 14.00 -6.88 7.27
C GLU A 243 13.90 -8.09 8.21
N LYS A 244 12.69 -8.65 8.35
CA LYS A 244 12.47 -9.89 9.10
C LYS A 244 12.75 -11.11 8.21
N LEU A 245 13.17 -12.22 8.85
CA LEU A 245 13.29 -13.51 8.17
C LEU A 245 11.91 -14.03 7.76
N HIS A 246 10.98 -13.99 8.71
CA HIS A 246 9.56 -14.35 8.53
C HIS A 246 8.68 -13.19 9.02
N GLU A 247 7.58 -12.92 8.33
CA GLU A 247 6.58 -11.95 8.80
C GLU A 247 5.56 -12.63 9.71
N GLU A 248 5.03 -11.89 10.68
CA GLU A 248 4.08 -12.34 11.67
C GLU A 248 2.67 -11.86 11.32
N LEU A 249 1.64 -12.66 11.63
CA LEU A 249 0.23 -12.31 11.39
C LEU A 249 -0.54 -11.97 12.67
N THR A 250 0.04 -12.25 13.83
CA THR A 250 -0.56 -12.03 15.17
C THR A 250 0.44 -11.36 16.11
#